data_152b44b68a49e8474b4390ef2bb75aba
#
_entry.id   152b44b68a49e8474b4390ef2bb75aba
#
_cell.length_a   1.000
_cell.length_b   1.000
_cell.length_c   1.000
_cell.angle_alpha   90.00
_cell.angle_beta   90.00
_cell.angle_gamma   90.00
#
_symmetry.space_group_name_H-M   'P 1'
#
loop_
_entity.id
_entity.type
_entity.pdbx_description
1 polymer ?
#
loop_
_entity_poly.entity_id
_entity_poly.type
_entity_poly.pdbx_seq_one_letter_code
_entity_poly.pdbx_strand_id
1 'polypeptide(L)'
;MKLLEGKTALITGAARGIGKALALRFAAEGANIAFTDLNIDEAGKETEAEIAAMGVKAKGYASNAADFQQTKEVVDQVKEDFGSIDILVNNAGITRDNLLMR
;
A
#
# COMPACT_ATOMS: atom_id res chain seq x y z
N MET A 1 16.01 14.14 7.79
CA MET A 1 16.46 12.92 7.11
C MET A 1 15.30 11.98 6.89
N LYS A 2 15.20 11.41 5.71
CA LYS A 2 14.14 10.46 5.37
C LYS A 2 14.71 9.05 5.45
N LEU A 3 14.11 8.24 6.30
CA LEU A 3 14.60 6.90 6.60
C LEU A 3 14.37 5.89 5.48
N LEU A 4 13.34 6.11 4.66
CA LEU A 4 12.93 5.13 3.64
C LEU A 4 13.10 5.66 2.22
N GLU A 5 13.92 6.66 2.03
CA GLU A 5 14.11 7.24 0.72
C GLU A 5 14.62 6.20 -0.28
N GLY A 6 13.94 6.13 -1.42
CA GLY A 6 14.28 5.16 -2.46
C GLY A 6 13.70 3.76 -2.24
N LYS A 7 13.08 3.50 -1.10
CA LYS A 7 12.46 2.21 -0.83
C LYS A 7 11.04 2.18 -1.37
N THR A 8 10.56 0.97 -1.68
CA THR A 8 9.19 0.78 -2.12
C THR A 8 8.44 -0.06 -1.09
N ALA A 9 7.31 0.45 -0.63
CA ALA A 9 6.44 -0.27 0.29
C ALA A 9 5.16 -0.67 -0.42
N LEU A 10 4.75 -1.91 -0.25
CA LEU A 10 3.45 -2.40 -0.69
C LEU A 10 2.58 -2.59 0.55
N ILE A 11 1.46 -1.89 0.60
CA ILE A 11 0.56 -1.91 1.75
C ILE A 11 -0.81 -2.36 1.28
N THR A 12 -1.31 -3.46 1.83
CA THR A 12 -2.65 -3.93 1.46
C THR A 12 -3.71 -3.22 2.29
N GLY A 13 -4.87 -2.96 1.67
CA GLY A 13 -5.98 -2.31 2.35
C GLY A 13 -5.71 -0.86 2.74
N ALA A 14 -5.05 -0.10 1.86
CA ALA A 14 -4.56 1.23 2.22
C ALA A 14 -5.33 2.39 1.61
N ALA A 15 -6.48 2.14 0.98
CA ALA A 15 -7.28 3.24 0.43
C ALA A 15 -7.84 4.14 1.53
N ARG A 16 -8.02 3.59 2.72
CA ARG A 16 -8.59 4.31 3.86
C ARG A 16 -8.12 3.70 5.17
N GLY A 17 -8.47 4.36 6.29
CA GLY A 17 -8.25 3.84 7.63
C GLY A 17 -6.78 3.73 8.01
N ILE A 18 -6.45 2.68 8.78
CA ILE A 18 -5.11 2.46 9.29
C ILE A 18 -4.10 2.27 8.16
N GLY A 19 -4.50 1.55 7.11
CA GLY A 19 -3.62 1.33 5.96
C GLY A 19 -3.24 2.64 5.28
N LYS A 20 -4.19 3.55 5.12
CA LYS A 20 -3.92 4.87 4.54
C LYS A 20 -2.96 5.65 5.44
N ALA A 21 -3.17 5.61 6.76
CA ALA A 21 -2.31 6.32 7.70
C ALA A 21 -0.87 5.80 7.61
N LEU A 22 -0.70 4.48 7.51
CA LEU A 22 0.62 3.88 7.34
C LEU A 22 1.27 4.30 6.04
N ALA A 23 0.49 4.31 4.95
CA ALA A 23 1.01 4.72 3.65
C ALA A 23 1.51 6.16 3.68
N LEU A 24 0.74 7.06 4.29
CA LEU A 24 1.14 8.47 4.41
C LEU A 24 2.38 8.61 5.27
N ARG A 25 2.47 7.85 6.36
CA ARG A 25 3.65 7.91 7.22
C ARG A 25 4.91 7.42 6.51
N PHE A 26 4.79 6.30 5.79
CA PHE A 26 5.94 5.79 5.03
C PHE A 26 6.35 6.75 3.93
N ALA A 27 5.37 7.37 3.26
CA ALA A 27 5.66 8.36 2.24
C ALA A 27 6.38 9.58 2.82
N ALA A 28 6.01 9.99 4.03
CA ALA A 28 6.69 11.08 4.72
C ALA A 28 8.15 10.75 4.99
N GLU A 29 8.49 9.46 5.11
CA GLU A 29 9.87 9.01 5.28
C GLU A 29 10.57 8.73 3.94
N GLY A 30 9.94 9.08 2.83
CA GLY A 30 10.56 9.00 1.51
C GLY A 30 10.25 7.74 0.72
N ALA A 31 9.45 6.83 1.23
CA ALA A 31 9.11 5.60 0.53
C ALA A 31 8.17 5.86 -0.64
N ASN A 32 8.40 5.14 -1.72
CA ASN A 32 7.42 5.04 -2.80
C ASN A 32 6.35 4.04 -2.35
N ILE A 33 5.10 4.31 -2.66
CA ILE A 33 3.98 3.54 -2.11
C ILE A 33 3.18 2.88 -3.22
N ALA A 34 3.10 1.54 -3.15
CA ALA A 34 2.11 0.77 -3.88
C ALA A 34 1.10 0.31 -2.83
N PHE A 35 -0.17 0.40 -3.13
CA PHE A 35 -1.18 -0.08 -2.18
C PHE A 35 -2.30 -0.79 -2.89
N THR A 36 -3.01 -1.64 -2.15
CA THR A 36 -4.16 -2.35 -2.70
C THR A 36 -5.40 -2.07 -1.89
N ASP A 37 -6.54 -2.21 -2.53
CA ASP A 37 -7.83 -2.29 -1.87
C ASP A 37 -8.75 -3.08 -2.79
N LEU A 38 -9.92 -3.48 -2.28
CA LEU A 38 -10.88 -4.24 -3.10
C LEU A 38 -11.24 -3.45 -4.35
N ASN A 39 -11.41 -2.15 -4.22
CA ASN A 39 -11.71 -1.26 -5.33
C ASN A 39 -10.87 0.00 -5.19
N ILE A 40 -10.40 0.50 -6.31
CA ILE A 40 -9.75 1.81 -6.32
C ILE A 40 -10.82 2.80 -6.77
N ASP A 41 -11.67 3.17 -5.83
CA ASP A 41 -12.74 4.14 -6.02
C ASP A 41 -12.22 5.55 -5.77
N GLU A 42 -13.12 6.50 -5.52
CA GLU A 42 -12.71 7.89 -5.28
C GLU A 42 -11.78 8.00 -4.08
N ALA A 43 -12.05 7.25 -3.01
CA ALA A 43 -11.20 7.27 -1.82
C ALA A 43 -9.79 6.76 -2.15
N GLY A 44 -9.70 5.71 -2.97
CA GLY A 44 -8.41 5.17 -3.39
C GLY A 44 -7.63 6.16 -4.25
N LYS A 45 -8.32 6.81 -5.17
CA LYS A 45 -7.68 7.82 -6.04
C LYS A 45 -7.23 9.03 -5.25
N GLU A 46 -8.01 9.44 -4.26
CA GLU A 46 -7.66 10.54 -3.38
C GLU A 46 -6.42 10.19 -2.56
N THR A 47 -6.36 8.97 -2.03
CA THR A 47 -5.20 8.49 -1.29
C THR A 47 -3.95 8.49 -2.18
N GLU A 48 -4.10 8.00 -3.41
CA GLU A 48 -2.99 8.00 -4.37
C GLU A 48 -2.48 9.42 -4.62
N ALA A 49 -3.40 10.37 -4.81
CA ALA A 49 -3.04 11.75 -5.04
C ALA A 49 -2.36 12.38 -3.82
N GLU A 50 -2.86 12.10 -2.62
CA GLU A 50 -2.26 12.61 -1.39
C GLU A 50 -0.83 12.12 -1.21
N ILE A 51 -0.59 10.84 -1.49
CA ILE A 51 0.75 10.27 -1.38
C ILE A 51 1.67 10.88 -2.44
N ALA A 52 1.19 10.97 -3.67
CA ALA A 52 1.98 11.54 -4.76
C ALA A 52 2.36 13.00 -4.48
N ALA A 53 1.49 13.74 -3.82
CA ALA A 53 1.75 15.14 -3.45
C ALA A 53 2.91 15.26 -2.46
N MET A 54 3.32 14.18 -1.83
CA MET A 54 4.46 14.17 -0.90
C MET A 54 5.78 13.99 -1.63
N GLY A 55 5.76 13.87 -2.96
CA GLY A 55 6.98 13.80 -3.76
C GLY A 55 7.49 12.41 -4.04
N VAL A 56 6.70 11.38 -3.71
CA VAL A 56 7.07 9.99 -3.98
C VAL A 56 6.14 9.39 -5.04
N LYS A 57 6.54 8.24 -5.58
CA LYS A 57 5.69 7.51 -6.52
C LYS A 57 4.57 6.83 -5.74
N ALA A 58 3.34 6.91 -6.25
CA ALA A 58 2.18 6.32 -5.61
C ALA A 58 1.30 5.66 -6.66
N LYS A 59 0.85 4.43 -6.37
CA LYS A 59 -0.09 3.75 -7.25
C LYS A 59 -0.96 2.80 -6.46
N GLY A 60 -2.28 2.88 -6.71
CA GLY A 60 -3.24 1.97 -6.10
C GLY A 60 -3.63 0.87 -7.07
N TYR A 61 -3.87 -0.32 -6.54
CA TYR A 61 -4.24 -1.51 -7.31
C TYR A 61 -5.49 -2.11 -6.72
N ALA A 62 -6.47 -2.41 -7.57
CA ALA A 62 -7.66 -3.14 -7.13
C ALA A 62 -7.29 -4.62 -6.99
N SER A 63 -7.43 -5.16 -5.81
CA SER A 63 -7.09 -6.55 -5.53
C SER A 63 -7.75 -7.00 -4.25
N ASN A 64 -8.23 -8.25 -4.27
CA ASN A 64 -8.72 -8.89 -3.05
C ASN A 64 -7.55 -9.56 -2.34
N ALA A 65 -7.11 -8.98 -1.22
CA ALA A 65 -5.96 -9.49 -0.49
C ALA A 65 -6.19 -10.90 0.10
N ALA A 66 -7.44 -11.34 0.18
CA ALA A 66 -7.76 -12.69 0.62
C ALA A 66 -7.63 -13.72 -0.51
N ASP A 67 -7.50 -13.27 -1.76
CA ASP A 67 -7.35 -14.13 -2.92
C ASP A 67 -5.87 -14.26 -3.26
N PHE A 68 -5.34 -15.48 -3.10
CA PHE A 68 -3.92 -15.73 -3.30
C PHE A 68 -3.46 -15.38 -4.72
N GLN A 69 -4.26 -15.75 -5.71
CA GLN A 69 -3.88 -15.51 -7.10
C GLN A 69 -3.84 -14.01 -7.42
N GLN A 70 -4.83 -13.26 -6.96
CA GLN A 70 -4.85 -11.81 -7.17
C GLN A 70 -3.68 -11.14 -6.46
N THR A 71 -3.36 -11.59 -5.25
CA THR A 71 -2.23 -11.04 -4.50
C THR A 71 -0.92 -11.27 -5.25
N LYS A 72 -0.74 -12.47 -5.80
CA LYS A 72 0.46 -12.77 -6.58
C LYS A 72 0.57 -11.88 -7.81
N GLU A 73 -0.54 -11.69 -8.50
CA GLU A 73 -0.57 -10.83 -9.70
C GLU A 73 -0.20 -9.39 -9.36
N VAL A 74 -0.71 -8.88 -8.24
CA VAL A 74 -0.39 -7.52 -7.82
C VAL A 74 1.08 -7.40 -7.45
N VAL A 75 1.62 -8.38 -6.71
CA VAL A 75 3.04 -8.36 -6.35
C VAL A 75 3.90 -8.28 -7.60
N ASP A 76 3.59 -9.09 -8.60
CA ASP A 76 4.33 -9.09 -9.86
C ASP A 76 4.20 -7.74 -10.58
N GLN A 77 3.00 -7.17 -10.58
CA GLN A 77 2.76 -5.87 -11.21
C GLN A 77 3.51 -4.75 -10.50
N VAL A 78 3.55 -4.78 -9.17
CA VAL A 78 4.28 -3.78 -8.38
C VAL A 78 5.78 -3.87 -8.67
N LYS A 79 6.32 -5.07 -8.76
CA LYS A 79 7.72 -5.24 -9.11
C LYS A 79 8.03 -4.67 -10.48
N GLU A 80 7.12 -4.83 -11.43
CA GLU A 80 7.28 -4.27 -12.75
C GLU A 80 7.21 -2.75 -12.74
N ASP A 81 6.23 -2.20 -12.02
CA ASP A 81 5.99 -0.76 -12.00
C ASP A 81 6.99 0.01 -11.15
N PHE A 82 7.46 -0.59 -10.05
CA PHE A 82 8.33 0.08 -9.08
C PHE A 82 9.77 -0.45 -9.06
N GLY A 83 10.02 -1.57 -9.69
CA GLY A 83 11.33 -2.21 -9.74
C GLY A 83 11.61 -3.18 -8.61
N SER A 84 11.10 -2.93 -7.43
CA SER A 84 11.31 -3.83 -6.28
C SER A 84 10.25 -3.59 -5.23
N ILE A 85 10.18 -4.49 -4.25
CA ILE A 85 9.37 -4.31 -3.06
C ILE A 85 10.30 -4.52 -1.89
N ASP A 86 10.53 -3.47 -1.12
CA ASP A 86 11.43 -3.53 0.03
C ASP A 86 10.69 -3.79 1.33
N ILE A 87 9.43 -3.34 1.40
CA ILE A 87 8.61 -3.45 2.60
C ILE A 87 7.23 -3.94 2.20
N LEU A 88 6.73 -4.95 2.90
CA LEU A 88 5.37 -5.46 2.69
C LEU A 88 4.60 -5.33 4.00
N VAL A 89 3.49 -4.60 3.95
CA VAL A 89 2.60 -4.48 5.10
C VAL A 89 1.27 -5.12 4.74
N ASN A 90 0.95 -6.22 5.37
CA ASN A 90 -0.30 -6.94 5.13
C ASN A 90 -1.39 -6.43 6.08
N ASN A 91 -1.85 -5.22 5.81
CA ASN A 91 -2.87 -4.56 6.64
C ASN A 91 -4.27 -5.12 6.38
N ALA A 92 -4.56 -5.49 5.12
CA ALA A 92 -5.89 -6.00 4.78
C ALA A 92 -6.23 -7.31 5.49
N GLY A 93 -5.23 -8.06 5.92
CA GLY A 93 -5.44 -9.30 6.65
C GLY A 93 -5.68 -9.11 8.14
N ILE A 94 -5.59 -7.87 8.62
CA ILE A 94 -5.79 -7.58 10.05
C ILE A 94 -7.25 -7.24 10.27
N THR A 95 -7.94 -8.08 11.04
CA THR A 95 -9.33 -7.87 11.38
C THR A 95 -9.43 -7.66 12.89
N ARG A 96 -10.62 -7.30 13.35
CA ARG A 96 -10.85 -7.16 14.79
C ARG A 96 -10.59 -8.47 15.50
N ASP A 97 -11.01 -9.57 14.89
CA ASP A 97 -10.80 -10.89 15.47
C ASP A 97 -9.32 -11.23 15.55
N ASN A 98 -8.58 -10.94 14.49
CA ASN A 98 -7.14 -11.17 14.50
C ASN A 98 -6.43 -10.34 15.55
N LEU A 99 -6.86 -9.11 15.76
CA LEU A 99 -6.27 -8.25 16.78
C LEU A 99 -6.54 -8.80 18.18
N LEU A 100 -7.72 -9.34 18.40
CA LEU A 100 -8.08 -9.90 19.70
C LEU A 100 -7.32 -11.19 20.01
N MET A 101 -6.93 -11.91 18.99
CA MET A 101 -6.23 -13.17 19.15
C MET A 101 -4.74 -13.00 19.45
N ARG A 102 -4.27 -11.81 19.37
CA ARG A 102 -2.89 -11.50 19.67
C ARG A 102 -2.73 -10.97 21.08
#